data_5849d14a3a4f7978cc5883ebfc7a2d8c
#
_entry.id   5849d14a3a4f7978cc5883ebfc7a2d8c
#
_cell.length_a   1.000
_cell.length_b   1.000
_cell.length_c   1.000
_cell.angle_alpha   90.00
_cell.angle_beta   90.00
_cell.angle_gamma   90.00
#
_symmetry.space_group_name_H-M   'P 1'
#
loop_
_entity.id
_entity.type
_entity.pdbx_description
1 polymer ?
#
loop_
_entity_poly.entity_id
_entity_poly.type
_entity_poly.pdbx_seq_one_letter_code
_entity_poly.pdbx_strand_id
1 'polypeptide(L)'
;MKLITILVVMFALLLASLPVAFSLGSLGLGMLLAEGFSPLMAPQAILSTLDGFILLAVPLFLLMSNVLLYGGCGKDLYSAVQAWVGHWPGGLAIATIVSCGIFAAISGVSVATAATIGVVAIPEMISR
;
A
#
# COMPACT_ATOMS: atom_id res chain seq x y z
N MET A 1 26.29 -2.76 13.43
CA MET A 1 27.11 -2.51 12.24
C MET A 1 26.43 -2.98 10.97
N LYS A 2 26.09 -4.27 10.84
CA LYS A 2 25.40 -4.81 9.65
C LYS A 2 24.06 -4.13 9.36
N LEU A 3 23.26 -3.85 10.37
CA LEU A 3 21.97 -3.19 10.22
C LEU A 3 22.11 -1.80 9.60
N ILE A 4 23.06 -1.01 10.07
CA ILE A 4 23.31 0.34 9.57
C ILE A 4 23.78 0.28 8.12
N THR A 5 24.67 -0.64 7.77
CA THR A 5 25.15 -0.86 6.40
C THR A 5 23.99 -1.23 5.47
N ILE A 6 23.11 -2.12 5.88
CA ILE A 6 21.91 -2.53 5.14
C ILE A 6 21.00 -1.33 4.88
N LEU A 7 20.70 -0.54 5.90
CA LEU A 7 19.86 0.65 5.77
C LEU A 7 20.49 1.70 4.85
N VAL A 8 21.78 1.96 4.99
CA VAL A 8 22.49 2.93 4.15
C VAL A 8 22.48 2.49 2.68
N VAL A 9 22.78 1.24 2.39
CA VAL A 9 22.76 0.70 1.03
C VAL A 9 21.35 0.74 0.45
N MET A 10 20.34 0.38 1.25
CA MET A 10 18.93 0.42 0.83
C MET A 10 18.52 1.85 0.46
N PHE A 11 18.82 2.83 1.31
CA PHE A 11 18.51 4.23 1.03
C PHE A 11 19.28 4.77 -0.18
N ALA A 12 20.55 4.40 -0.35
CA ALA A 12 21.34 4.78 -1.51
C ALA A 12 20.75 4.24 -2.81
N LEU A 13 20.29 2.99 -2.82
CA LEU A 13 19.63 2.39 -3.98
C LEU A 13 18.27 3.04 -4.27
N LEU A 14 17.50 3.38 -3.25
CA LEU A 14 16.23 4.09 -3.43
C LEU A 14 16.42 5.50 -3.97
N LEU A 15 17.44 6.22 -3.50
CA LEU A 15 17.82 7.55 -4.02
C LEU A 15 18.29 7.50 -5.48
N ALA A 16 18.85 6.38 -5.92
CA ALA A 16 19.23 6.15 -7.32
C ALA A 16 18.01 5.92 -8.25
N SER A 17 16.78 6.11 -7.75
CA SER A 17 15.52 5.93 -8.50
C SER A 17 15.26 4.50 -8.98
N LEU A 18 15.87 3.52 -8.33
CA LEU A 18 15.59 2.11 -8.62
C LEU A 18 14.24 1.70 -8.00
N PRO A 19 13.44 0.85 -8.69
CA PRO A 19 12.24 0.29 -8.09
C PRO A 19 12.55 -0.44 -6.77
N VAL A 20 11.65 -0.33 -5.80
CA VAL A 20 11.82 -0.93 -4.46
C VAL A 20 12.07 -2.45 -4.55
N ALA A 21 11.39 -3.13 -5.46
CA ALA A 21 11.57 -4.58 -5.67
C ALA A 21 13.01 -4.94 -6.06
N PHE A 22 13.60 -4.20 -6.99
CA PHE A 22 14.99 -4.39 -7.41
C PHE A 22 15.98 -4.01 -6.33
N SER A 23 15.72 -2.96 -5.57
CA SER A 23 16.55 -2.55 -4.44
C SER A 23 16.59 -3.63 -3.36
N LEU A 24 15.46 -4.15 -2.97
CA LEU A 24 15.35 -5.22 -1.97
C LEU A 24 15.95 -6.54 -2.49
N GLY A 25 15.71 -6.88 -3.74
CA GLY A 25 16.25 -8.10 -4.36
C GLY A 25 17.77 -8.09 -4.46
N SER A 26 18.36 -6.98 -4.92
CA SER A 26 19.82 -6.83 -5.02
C SER A 26 20.48 -6.80 -3.64
N LEU A 27 19.87 -6.15 -2.67
CA LEU A 27 20.36 -6.11 -1.30
C LEU A 27 20.34 -7.50 -0.67
N GLY A 28 19.26 -8.26 -0.83
CA GLY A 28 19.12 -9.62 -0.34
C GLY A 28 20.14 -10.57 -0.96
N LEU A 29 20.33 -10.47 -2.27
CA LEU A 29 21.32 -11.29 -2.99
C LEU A 29 22.75 -10.94 -2.55
N GLY A 30 23.07 -9.65 -2.42
CA GLY A 30 24.36 -9.18 -1.93
C GLY A 30 24.68 -9.67 -0.52
N MET A 31 23.70 -9.68 0.37
CA MET A 31 23.85 -10.21 1.72
C MET A 31 24.08 -11.72 1.73
N LEU A 32 23.36 -12.47 0.92
CA LEU A 32 23.55 -13.92 0.79
C LEU A 32 24.98 -14.26 0.35
N LEU A 33 25.51 -13.55 -0.63
CA LEU A 33 26.87 -13.73 -1.11
C LEU A 33 27.92 -13.31 -0.07
N ALA A 34 27.64 -12.24 0.69
CA ALA A 34 28.55 -11.72 1.72
C ALA A 34 28.67 -12.68 2.90
N GLU A 35 27.59 -13.39 3.26
CA GLU A 35 27.58 -14.38 4.35
C GLU A 35 28.07 -15.77 3.91
N GLY A 36 28.42 -15.95 2.63
CA GLY A 36 28.93 -17.21 2.10
C GLY A 36 27.87 -18.28 1.85
N PHE A 37 26.61 -17.89 1.82
CA PHE A 37 25.52 -18.80 1.47
C PHE A 37 25.49 -19.10 -0.04
N SER A 38 24.93 -20.27 -0.39
CA SER A 38 24.78 -20.64 -1.80
C SER A 38 23.82 -19.71 -2.52
N PRO A 39 24.19 -19.21 -3.73
CA PRO A 39 23.28 -18.39 -4.56
C PRO A 39 21.97 -19.08 -4.92
N LEU A 40 21.93 -20.41 -4.87
CA LEU A 40 20.72 -21.21 -5.13
C LEU A 40 19.62 -21.01 -4.09
N MET A 41 19.94 -20.45 -2.92
CA MET A 41 18.94 -20.15 -1.89
C MET A 41 18.00 -19.01 -2.31
N ALA A 42 18.46 -18.08 -3.13
CA ALA A 42 17.64 -16.95 -3.58
C ALA A 42 16.46 -17.38 -4.48
N PRO A 43 16.66 -18.16 -5.54
CA PRO A 43 15.54 -18.69 -6.34
C PRO A 43 14.58 -19.55 -5.52
N GLN A 44 15.09 -20.35 -4.61
CA GLN A 44 14.29 -21.21 -3.74
C GLN A 44 13.42 -20.39 -2.77
N ALA A 45 13.96 -19.31 -2.19
CA ALA A 45 13.22 -18.39 -1.35
C ALA A 45 12.12 -17.66 -2.14
N ILE A 46 12.40 -17.24 -3.37
CA ILE A 46 11.42 -16.61 -4.26
C ILE A 46 10.29 -17.57 -4.58
N LEU A 47 10.59 -18.81 -4.97
CA LEU A 47 9.59 -19.83 -5.24
C LEU A 47 8.72 -20.13 -4.02
N SER A 48 9.33 -20.27 -2.85
CA SER A 48 8.63 -20.50 -1.59
C SER A 48 7.69 -19.34 -1.24
N THR A 49 8.10 -18.10 -1.49
CA THR A 49 7.28 -16.92 -1.26
C THR A 49 6.12 -16.84 -2.25
N LEU A 50 6.38 -17.13 -3.53
CA LEU A 50 5.36 -17.11 -4.59
C LEU A 50 4.32 -18.22 -4.41
N ASP A 51 4.72 -19.35 -3.86
CA ASP A 51 3.83 -20.48 -3.56
C ASP A 51 3.06 -20.28 -2.25
N GLY A 52 3.33 -19.17 -1.54
CA GLY A 52 2.66 -18.84 -0.29
C GLY A 52 1.19 -18.50 -0.47
N PHE A 53 0.35 -19.05 0.42
CA PHE A 53 -1.09 -18.79 0.45
C PHE A 53 -1.44 -17.30 0.55
N ILE A 54 -0.60 -16.54 1.25
CA ILE A 54 -0.77 -15.08 1.43
C ILE A 54 -0.68 -14.36 0.08
N LEU A 55 0.25 -14.78 -0.78
CA LEU A 55 0.41 -14.16 -2.09
C LEU A 55 -0.78 -14.42 -3.02
N LEU A 56 -1.44 -15.54 -2.87
CA LEU A 56 -2.68 -15.85 -3.60
C LEU A 56 -3.84 -14.94 -3.19
N ALA A 57 -3.88 -14.52 -1.92
CA ALA A 57 -4.90 -13.62 -1.41
C ALA A 57 -4.78 -12.20 -1.97
N VAL A 58 -3.57 -11.70 -2.27
CA VAL A 58 -3.34 -10.34 -2.76
C VAL A 58 -4.10 -10.02 -4.05
N PRO A 59 -4.06 -10.84 -5.13
CA PRO A 59 -4.84 -10.59 -6.34
C PRO A 59 -6.34 -10.55 -6.08
N LEU A 60 -6.84 -11.41 -5.20
CA LEU A 60 -8.26 -11.44 -4.82
C LEU A 60 -8.68 -10.18 -4.07
N PHE A 61 -7.86 -9.68 -3.14
CA PHE A 61 -8.11 -8.41 -2.44
C PHE A 61 -8.05 -7.22 -3.40
N LEU A 62 -7.12 -7.20 -4.34
CA LEU A 62 -7.04 -6.17 -5.37
C LEU A 62 -8.28 -6.18 -6.26
N LEU A 63 -8.76 -7.36 -6.65
CA LEU A 63 -9.99 -7.49 -7.42
C LEU A 63 -11.19 -6.95 -6.64
N MET A 64 -11.32 -7.32 -5.37
CA MET A 64 -12.38 -6.81 -4.50
C MET A 64 -12.31 -5.29 -4.37
N SER A 65 -11.12 -4.74 -4.15
CA SER A 65 -10.92 -3.29 -4.05
C SER A 65 -11.31 -2.56 -5.33
N ASN A 66 -10.96 -3.11 -6.48
CA ASN A 66 -11.32 -2.55 -7.79
C ASN A 66 -12.83 -2.58 -8.03
N VAL A 67 -13.48 -3.70 -7.68
CA VAL A 67 -14.94 -3.81 -7.80
C VAL A 67 -15.64 -2.78 -6.90
N LEU A 68 -15.17 -2.60 -5.68
CA LEU A 68 -15.70 -1.58 -4.77
C LEU A 68 -15.46 -0.16 -5.29
N LEU A 69 -14.29 0.10 -5.85
CA LEU A 69 -13.94 1.39 -6.43
C LEU A 69 -14.85 1.76 -7.60
N TYR A 70 -14.97 0.86 -8.59
CA TYR A 70 -15.81 1.07 -9.77
C TYR A 70 -17.30 0.98 -9.47
N GLY A 71 -17.69 0.26 -8.43
CA GLY A 71 -19.06 0.18 -7.96
C GLY A 71 -19.58 1.43 -7.26
N GLY A 72 -18.72 2.44 -7.03
CA GLY A 72 -19.10 3.70 -6.39
C GLY A 72 -19.26 3.63 -4.88
N CYS A 73 -18.90 2.51 -4.26
CA CYS A 73 -19.02 2.32 -2.80
C CYS A 73 -18.22 3.37 -2.00
N GLY A 74 -17.07 3.80 -2.51
CA GLY A 74 -16.27 4.84 -1.87
C GLY A 74 -16.98 6.18 -1.82
N LYS A 75 -17.67 6.54 -2.90
CA LYS A 75 -18.45 7.77 -2.98
C LYS A 75 -19.66 7.75 -2.04
N ASP A 76 -20.38 6.64 -2.03
CA ASP A 76 -21.55 6.45 -1.17
C ASP A 76 -21.16 6.47 0.30
N LEU A 77 -20.07 5.80 0.65
CA LEU A 77 -19.51 5.80 2.01
C LEU A 77 -19.12 7.22 2.43
N TYR A 78 -18.41 7.93 1.57
CA TYR A 78 -17.98 9.30 1.85
C TYR A 78 -19.18 10.22 2.09
N SER A 79 -20.21 10.13 1.22
CA SER A 79 -21.43 10.91 1.35
C SER A 79 -22.18 10.60 2.65
N ALA A 80 -22.25 9.34 3.05
CA ALA A 80 -22.87 8.92 4.29
C ALA A 80 -22.13 9.47 5.51
N VAL A 81 -20.82 9.37 5.54
CA VAL A 81 -20.00 9.90 6.64
C VAL A 81 -20.07 11.42 6.68
N GLN A 82 -20.05 12.08 5.53
CA GLN A 82 -20.17 13.53 5.44
C GLN A 82 -21.53 14.02 5.96
N ALA A 83 -22.60 13.29 5.72
CA ALA A 83 -23.92 13.63 6.27
C ALA A 83 -23.94 13.61 7.80
N TRP A 84 -23.12 12.74 8.42
CA TRP A 84 -23.05 12.62 9.88
C TRP A 84 -22.13 13.68 10.52
N VAL A 85 -21.00 13.95 9.92
CA VAL A 85 -19.92 14.77 10.52
C VAL A 85 -19.74 16.12 9.84
N GLY A 86 -20.37 16.33 8.69
CA GLY A 86 -20.18 17.53 7.86
C GLY A 86 -20.59 18.85 8.50
N HIS A 87 -21.40 18.81 9.56
CA HIS A 87 -21.83 20.02 10.30
C HIS A 87 -20.79 20.53 11.30
N TRP A 88 -19.71 19.77 11.53
CA TRP A 88 -18.63 20.18 12.44
C TRP A 88 -17.61 21.08 11.75
N PRO A 89 -16.97 21.99 12.48
CA PRO A 89 -15.87 22.77 11.91
C PRO A 89 -14.74 21.81 11.47
N GLY A 90 -14.38 21.84 10.19
CA GLY A 90 -13.44 20.88 9.61
C GLY A 90 -14.05 19.51 9.28
N GLY A 91 -15.38 19.42 9.22
CA GLY A 91 -16.11 18.17 8.99
C GLY A 91 -15.71 17.42 7.72
N LEU A 92 -15.31 18.13 6.67
CA LEU A 92 -14.80 17.53 5.43
C LEU A 92 -13.52 16.72 5.65
N ALA A 93 -12.58 17.27 6.41
CA ALA A 93 -11.34 16.57 6.73
C ALA A 93 -11.60 15.34 7.61
N ILE A 94 -12.45 15.49 8.62
CA ILE A 94 -12.84 14.39 9.51
C ILE A 94 -13.58 13.30 8.72
N ALA A 95 -14.50 13.68 7.83
CA ALA A 95 -15.22 12.75 6.96
C ALA A 95 -14.25 11.96 6.06
N THR A 96 -13.24 12.64 5.52
CA THR A 96 -12.21 12.00 4.68
C THR A 96 -11.43 10.95 5.48
N ILE A 97 -10.97 11.30 6.68
CA ILE A 97 -10.18 10.38 7.53
C ILE A 97 -11.02 9.17 7.96
N VAL A 98 -12.25 9.40 8.40
CA VAL A 98 -13.15 8.32 8.82
C VAL A 98 -13.51 7.40 7.66
N SER A 99 -13.82 7.97 6.50
CA SER A 99 -14.10 7.20 5.27
C SER A 99 -12.89 6.37 4.83
N CYS A 100 -11.70 6.95 4.88
CA CYS A 100 -10.45 6.22 4.61
C CYS A 100 -10.24 5.07 5.58
N GLY A 101 -10.48 5.29 6.87
CA GLY A 101 -10.34 4.27 7.89
C GLY A 101 -11.29 3.09 7.68
N ILE A 102 -12.57 3.37 7.43
CA ILE A 102 -13.57 2.33 7.18
C ILE A 102 -13.26 1.58 5.87
N PHE A 103 -12.94 2.30 4.80
CA PHE A 103 -12.64 1.69 3.52
C PHE A 103 -11.36 0.86 3.56
N ALA A 104 -10.34 1.34 4.27
CA ALA A 104 -9.10 0.61 4.49
C ALA A 104 -9.31 -0.67 5.31
N ALA A 105 -10.19 -0.63 6.30
CA ALA A 105 -10.54 -1.80 7.10
C ALA A 105 -11.24 -2.88 6.25
N ILE A 106 -12.04 -2.47 5.28
CA ILE A 106 -12.75 -3.38 4.37
C ILE A 106 -11.81 -3.92 3.29
N SER A 107 -11.08 -3.03 2.62
CA SER A 107 -10.24 -3.38 1.46
C SER A 107 -8.88 -3.95 1.84
N GLY A 108 -8.38 -3.61 3.02
CA GLY A 108 -7.05 -4.02 3.47
C GLY A 108 -5.87 -3.39 2.71
N VAL A 109 -6.13 -2.49 1.75
CA VAL A 109 -5.12 -1.87 0.90
C VAL A 109 -5.14 -0.37 1.05
N SER A 110 -4.11 0.19 1.65
CA SER A 110 -4.00 1.63 1.92
C SER A 110 -3.91 2.50 0.67
N VAL A 111 -3.18 2.04 -0.35
CA VAL A 111 -2.99 2.80 -1.60
C VAL A 111 -4.29 2.91 -2.38
N ALA A 112 -5.04 1.81 -2.51
CA ALA A 112 -6.33 1.82 -3.17
C ALA A 112 -7.34 2.70 -2.44
N THR A 113 -7.31 2.68 -1.11
CA THR A 113 -8.14 3.53 -0.26
C THR A 113 -7.84 5.01 -0.48
N ALA A 114 -6.57 5.39 -0.46
CA ALA A 114 -6.15 6.76 -0.68
C ALA A 114 -6.57 7.26 -2.08
N ALA A 115 -6.41 6.43 -3.11
CA ALA A 115 -6.81 6.76 -4.46
C ALA A 115 -8.34 6.94 -4.57
N THR A 116 -9.11 6.01 -4.00
CA THR A 116 -10.58 6.04 -4.06
C THR A 116 -11.16 7.25 -3.36
N ILE A 117 -10.78 7.46 -2.11
CA ILE A 117 -11.30 8.58 -1.31
C ILE A 117 -10.75 9.91 -1.81
N GLY A 118 -9.49 9.94 -2.28
CA GLY A 118 -8.90 11.14 -2.87
C GLY A 118 -9.67 11.65 -4.08
N VAL A 119 -10.08 10.77 -4.98
CA VAL A 119 -10.89 11.15 -6.17
C VAL A 119 -12.23 11.78 -5.77
N VAL A 120 -12.80 11.38 -4.64
CA VAL A 120 -14.08 11.92 -4.16
C VAL A 120 -13.89 13.15 -3.29
N ALA A 121 -12.94 13.11 -2.37
CA ALA A 121 -12.73 14.14 -1.35
C ALA A 121 -12.12 15.44 -1.91
N ILE A 122 -11.15 15.33 -2.81
CA ILE A 122 -10.43 16.51 -3.34
C ILE A 122 -11.35 17.46 -4.08
N PRO A 123 -12.19 17.03 -5.05
CA PRO A 123 -13.14 17.94 -5.69
C PRO A 123 -14.13 18.58 -4.71
N GLU A 124 -14.58 17.83 -3.72
CA GLU A 124 -15.52 18.33 -2.70
C GLU A 124 -14.86 19.40 -1.81
N MET A 125 -13.59 19.21 -1.44
CA MET A 125 -12.83 20.21 -0.68
C MET A 125 -12.55 21.48 -1.49
N ILE A 126 -12.32 21.37 -2.79
CA ILE A 126 -12.08 22.52 -3.67
C ILE A 126 -13.36 23.32 -3.91
N SER A 127 -14.51 22.64 -4.00
CA SER A 127 -15.80 23.26 -4.25
C SER A 127 -16.36 24.06 -3.07
N ARG A 128 -15.82 23.87 -1.87
CA ARG A 128 -16.23 24.55 -0.63
C ARG A 128 -15.14 25.45 -0.06
#